data_ceb9af8c07e1acb95b5c1329dc047bae
#
_entry.id   ceb9af8c07e1acb95b5c1329dc047bae
#
_cell.length_a   1.000
_cell.length_b   1.000
_cell.length_c   1.000
_cell.angle_alpha   90.00
_cell.angle_beta   90.00
_cell.angle_gamma   90.00
#
_symmetry.space_group_name_H-M   'P 1'
#
loop_
_entity.id
_entity.type
_entity.pdbx_description
1 polymer ?
#
loop_
_entity_poly.entity_id
_entity_poly.type
_entity_poly.pdbx_seq_one_letter_code
_entity_poly.pdbx_strand_id
1 'polypeptide(L)'
;ARGARQGGARIVERVSVTGIERSGQGVSGVVTDRGRIECEYVVLCAGLWSRDIAARHGFVVPLHASEHMYIVTEAMAGVTADLPVLRDYDSRLYIKEDAGKLLVGMFEDVAKPWATDGTPEGHEFGEFDADWDHFEPYFEKALRRVPALEQVGVRQFLNGAESFTPDQRYILGPVPGWDRLYVGTGFNSIGIASGAGAAVRVSGWRGFSRSLPICSPLSASAPNEPLAPNDGKNRQTCCGLARKKQDGMAVGIAGPMTMRDIRSVL
;
A
#
# COMPACT_ATOMS: atom_id res chain seq x y z
N ALA A 1 -6.02 -12.53 -6.67
CA ALA A 1 -7.09 -12.61 -7.67
C ALA A 1 -7.82 -13.98 -7.66
N ARG A 2 -7.11 -15.12 -7.88
CA ARG A 2 -7.74 -16.46 -8.00
C ARG A 2 -8.59 -16.84 -6.78
N GLY A 3 -8.04 -16.73 -5.57
CA GLY A 3 -8.77 -17.03 -4.34
C GLY A 3 -9.99 -16.13 -4.12
N ALA A 4 -9.89 -14.84 -4.46
CA ALA A 4 -11.01 -13.92 -4.37
C ALA A 4 -12.17 -14.34 -5.32
N ARG A 5 -11.83 -14.70 -6.58
CA ARG A 5 -12.83 -15.21 -7.53
C ARG A 5 -13.50 -16.51 -7.04
N GLN A 6 -12.74 -17.42 -6.44
CA GLN A 6 -13.28 -18.64 -5.82
C GLN A 6 -14.22 -18.33 -4.64
N GLY A 7 -13.98 -17.24 -3.93
CA GLY A 7 -14.87 -16.73 -2.88
C GLY A 7 -16.05 -15.91 -3.38
N GLY A 8 -16.28 -15.85 -4.70
CA GLY A 8 -17.41 -15.15 -5.31
C GLY A 8 -17.14 -13.68 -5.67
N ALA A 9 -15.93 -13.17 -5.51
CA ALA A 9 -15.60 -11.81 -5.94
C ALA A 9 -15.53 -11.70 -7.46
N ARG A 10 -16.12 -10.64 -8.00
CA ARG A 10 -15.99 -10.28 -9.41
C ARG A 10 -14.84 -9.30 -9.57
N ILE A 11 -13.83 -9.67 -10.34
CA ILE A 11 -12.69 -8.82 -10.64
C ILE A 11 -12.81 -8.39 -12.10
N VAL A 12 -12.94 -7.09 -12.31
CA VAL A 12 -13.02 -6.47 -13.63
C VAL A 12 -11.73 -5.70 -13.86
N GLU A 13 -11.03 -6.05 -14.90
CA GLU A 13 -9.72 -5.48 -15.28
C GLU A 13 -9.91 -4.52 -16.46
N ARG A 14 -8.97 -3.58 -16.61
CA ARG A 14 -8.98 -2.58 -17.71
C ARG A 14 -10.27 -1.76 -17.74
N VAL A 15 -10.73 -1.36 -16.57
CA VAL A 15 -11.86 -0.46 -16.38
C VAL A 15 -11.43 0.64 -15.44
N SER A 16 -11.43 1.86 -15.93
CA SER A 16 -11.04 3.03 -15.14
C SER A 16 -12.25 3.57 -14.37
N VAL A 17 -12.09 3.75 -13.07
CA VAL A 17 -13.08 4.46 -12.24
C VAL A 17 -12.84 5.95 -12.39
N THR A 18 -13.82 6.64 -12.98
CA THR A 18 -13.77 8.09 -13.24
C THR A 18 -14.49 8.90 -12.17
N GLY A 19 -15.37 8.27 -11.38
CA GLY A 19 -16.11 8.98 -10.35
C GLY A 19 -16.75 8.07 -9.30
N ILE A 20 -17.09 8.67 -8.16
CA ILE A 20 -17.89 8.05 -7.09
C ILE A 20 -19.19 8.87 -7.00
N GLU A 21 -20.31 8.18 -7.14
CA GLU A 21 -21.62 8.82 -7.07
C GLU A 21 -22.19 8.84 -5.66
N ARG A 22 -22.97 9.87 -5.41
CA ARG A 22 -23.55 10.16 -4.11
C ARG A 22 -25.06 10.36 -4.21
N SER A 23 -25.80 9.79 -3.25
CA SER A 23 -27.20 10.05 -3.02
C SER A 23 -27.39 10.44 -1.55
N GLY A 24 -27.76 11.70 -1.31
CA GLY A 24 -27.72 12.28 0.03
C GLY A 24 -26.30 12.28 0.59
N GLN A 25 -26.10 11.70 1.78
CA GLN A 25 -24.78 11.55 2.38
C GLN A 25 -24.07 10.26 1.98
N GLY A 26 -24.77 9.33 1.35
CA GLY A 26 -24.26 7.99 1.08
C GLY A 26 -23.78 7.78 -0.36
N VAL A 27 -22.91 6.80 -0.53
CA VAL A 27 -22.53 6.29 -1.84
C VAL A 27 -23.72 5.62 -2.50
N SER A 28 -23.89 5.82 -3.81
CA SER A 28 -24.90 5.15 -4.65
C SER A 28 -24.32 4.36 -5.80
N GLY A 29 -23.04 4.59 -6.14
CA GLY A 29 -22.38 3.87 -7.23
C GLY A 29 -21.02 4.43 -7.54
N VAL A 30 -20.40 3.81 -8.54
CA VAL A 30 -19.16 4.31 -9.18
C VAL A 30 -19.39 4.47 -10.68
N VAL A 31 -18.80 5.51 -11.25
CA VAL A 31 -18.76 5.75 -12.69
C VAL A 31 -17.46 5.21 -13.23
N THR A 32 -17.54 4.53 -14.35
CA THR A 32 -16.37 3.99 -15.04
C THR A 32 -16.37 4.43 -16.50
N ASP A 33 -15.26 4.26 -17.17
CA ASP A 33 -15.12 4.46 -18.63
C ASP A 33 -16.01 3.49 -19.46
N ARG A 34 -16.61 2.48 -18.81
CA ARG A 34 -17.48 1.46 -19.44
C ARG A 34 -18.92 1.47 -18.89
N GLY A 35 -19.27 2.48 -18.14
CA GLY A 35 -20.60 2.63 -17.59
C GLY A 35 -20.62 2.72 -16.06
N ARG A 36 -21.82 2.73 -15.53
CA ARG A 36 -22.10 2.89 -14.10
C ARG A 36 -22.25 1.55 -13.41
N ILE A 37 -21.73 1.46 -12.19
CA ILE A 37 -21.92 0.31 -11.31
C ILE A 37 -22.65 0.79 -10.06
N GLU A 38 -23.85 0.31 -9.82
CA GLU A 38 -24.58 0.56 -8.58
C GLU A 38 -23.99 -0.24 -7.43
N CYS A 39 -23.82 0.37 -6.28
CA CYS A 39 -23.30 -0.30 -5.11
C CYS A 39 -23.72 0.39 -3.81
N GLU A 40 -23.81 -0.39 -2.74
CA GLU A 40 -24.14 0.12 -1.41
C GLU A 40 -22.91 0.66 -0.67
N TYR A 41 -21.75 0.13 -0.98
CA TYR A 41 -20.48 0.46 -0.33
C TYR A 41 -19.38 0.62 -1.36
N VAL A 42 -18.49 1.56 -1.12
CA VAL A 42 -17.23 1.71 -1.87
C VAL A 42 -16.06 1.64 -0.92
N VAL A 43 -15.04 0.89 -1.29
CA VAL A 43 -13.75 0.86 -0.60
C VAL A 43 -12.68 1.33 -1.57
N LEU A 44 -12.11 2.49 -1.33
CA LEU A 44 -11.04 3.09 -2.14
C LEU A 44 -9.68 2.48 -1.72
N CYS A 45 -9.16 1.59 -2.55
CA CYS A 45 -7.86 0.91 -2.36
C CYS A 45 -6.93 1.17 -3.55
N ALA A 46 -6.88 2.41 -4.03
CA ALA A 46 -6.22 2.77 -5.27
C ALA A 46 -4.74 3.17 -5.11
N GLY A 47 -4.09 2.85 -3.98
CA GLY A 47 -2.68 3.18 -3.75
C GLY A 47 -2.40 4.67 -3.93
N LEU A 48 -1.38 5.02 -4.70
CA LEU A 48 -0.99 6.42 -4.94
C LEU A 48 -2.08 7.26 -5.60
N TRP A 49 -2.94 6.67 -6.43
CA TRP A 49 -4.07 7.36 -7.09
C TRP A 49 -5.20 7.74 -6.13
N SER A 50 -5.21 7.19 -4.91
CA SER A 50 -6.25 7.48 -3.91
C SER A 50 -6.30 8.97 -3.56
N ARG A 51 -5.16 9.67 -3.54
CA ARG A 51 -5.09 11.12 -3.30
C ARG A 51 -5.89 11.91 -4.34
N ASP A 52 -5.65 11.59 -5.60
CA ASP A 52 -6.25 12.36 -6.71
C ASP A 52 -7.74 12.03 -6.89
N ILE A 53 -8.13 10.77 -6.65
CA ILE A 53 -9.54 10.38 -6.61
C ILE A 53 -10.24 11.10 -5.48
N ALA A 54 -9.68 11.14 -4.29
CA ALA A 54 -10.23 11.81 -3.12
C ALA A 54 -10.43 13.31 -3.38
N ALA A 55 -9.41 13.97 -3.94
CA ALA A 55 -9.45 15.40 -4.25
C ALA A 55 -10.60 15.76 -5.21
N ARG A 56 -10.83 14.95 -6.24
CA ARG A 56 -11.96 15.14 -7.18
C ARG A 56 -13.33 15.01 -6.51
N HIS A 57 -13.40 14.34 -5.36
CA HIS A 57 -14.65 14.11 -4.62
C HIS A 57 -14.77 14.92 -3.33
N GLY A 58 -13.88 15.90 -3.12
CA GLY A 58 -13.97 16.86 -2.02
C GLY A 58 -13.56 16.30 -0.65
N PHE A 59 -12.75 15.25 -0.61
CA PHE A 59 -12.12 14.77 0.62
C PHE A 59 -10.62 14.61 0.46
N VAL A 60 -9.90 14.55 1.57
CA VAL A 60 -8.44 14.51 1.59
C VAL A 60 -7.94 13.14 2.01
N VAL A 61 -7.03 12.59 1.22
CA VAL A 61 -6.20 11.43 1.57
C VAL A 61 -4.75 11.90 1.57
N PRO A 62 -4.11 12.05 2.75
CA PRO A 62 -2.77 12.64 2.85
C PRO A 62 -1.70 11.63 2.41
N LEU A 63 -1.54 11.49 1.11
CA LEU A 63 -0.52 10.69 0.47
C LEU A 63 0.46 11.58 -0.28
N HIS A 64 1.72 11.17 -0.25
CA HIS A 64 2.79 11.73 -1.05
C HIS A 64 3.41 10.61 -1.88
N ALA A 65 3.57 10.81 -3.18
CA ALA A 65 4.25 9.88 -4.04
C ALA A 65 5.74 10.24 -4.12
N SER A 66 6.59 9.23 -4.02
CA SER A 66 8.05 9.36 -4.15
C SER A 66 8.59 8.22 -5.00
N GLU A 67 9.74 8.44 -5.60
CA GLU A 67 10.52 7.36 -6.19
C GLU A 67 10.96 6.40 -5.07
N HIS A 68 10.94 5.11 -5.37
CA HIS A 68 11.41 4.07 -4.47
C HIS A 68 12.19 3.03 -5.27
N MET A 69 13.37 2.67 -4.77
CA MET A 69 14.37 1.94 -5.54
C MET A 69 14.79 0.65 -4.86
N TYR A 70 15.02 -0.36 -5.66
CA TYR A 70 15.68 -1.59 -5.23
C TYR A 70 16.42 -2.24 -6.40
N ILE A 71 17.38 -3.10 -6.08
CA ILE A 71 18.08 -3.91 -7.06
C ILE A 71 17.76 -5.39 -6.89
N VAL A 72 17.90 -6.14 -7.97
CA VAL A 72 17.97 -7.60 -7.94
C VAL A 72 19.36 -8.00 -8.41
N THR A 73 20.06 -8.82 -7.63
CA THR A 73 21.40 -9.30 -7.96
C THR A 73 21.36 -10.36 -9.05
N GLU A 74 22.50 -10.73 -9.61
CA GLU A 74 22.68 -12.01 -10.26
C GLU A 74 22.57 -13.15 -9.22
N ALA A 75 22.47 -14.39 -9.69
CA ALA A 75 22.37 -15.56 -8.81
C ALA A 75 23.59 -15.68 -7.90
N MET A 76 23.35 -15.96 -6.63
CA MET A 76 24.38 -16.05 -5.61
C MET A 76 24.44 -17.44 -5.00
N ALA A 77 25.66 -17.97 -4.83
CA ALA A 77 25.86 -19.22 -4.10
C ALA A 77 25.42 -19.07 -2.64
N GLY A 78 24.69 -20.06 -2.13
CA GLY A 78 24.16 -20.05 -0.75
C GLY A 78 22.85 -19.31 -0.55
N VAL A 79 22.31 -18.65 -1.59
CA VAL A 79 20.97 -18.06 -1.55
C VAL A 79 19.95 -19.14 -1.90
N THR A 80 19.14 -19.52 -0.93
CA THR A 80 18.14 -20.58 -1.02
C THR A 80 16.74 -20.05 -0.70
N ALA A 81 15.72 -20.69 -1.24
CA ALA A 81 14.31 -20.23 -1.14
C ALA A 81 13.75 -20.19 0.30
N ASP A 82 14.44 -20.78 1.26
CA ASP A 82 14.07 -20.78 2.68
C ASP A 82 14.73 -19.66 3.49
N LEU A 83 15.53 -18.80 2.87
CA LEU A 83 16.09 -17.65 3.55
C LEU A 83 14.96 -16.69 4.02
N PRO A 84 15.01 -16.29 5.29
CA PRO A 84 14.05 -15.31 5.79
C PRO A 84 14.29 -13.94 5.18
N VAL A 85 13.22 -13.13 5.10
CA VAL A 85 13.36 -11.71 4.77
C VAL A 85 14.14 -11.02 5.89
N LEU A 86 15.26 -10.39 5.54
CA LEU A 86 16.02 -9.55 6.44
C LEU A 86 15.45 -8.12 6.41
N ARG A 87 15.19 -7.56 7.58
CA ARG A 87 14.85 -6.15 7.75
C ARG A 87 15.78 -5.54 8.78
N ASP A 88 16.59 -4.59 8.35
CA ASP A 88 17.48 -3.81 9.22
C ASP A 88 16.94 -2.39 9.34
N TYR A 89 16.33 -2.09 10.48
CA TYR A 89 15.70 -0.79 10.73
C TYR A 89 16.71 0.34 10.91
N ASP A 90 17.88 0.07 11.47
CA ASP A 90 18.91 1.06 11.71
C ASP A 90 19.55 1.52 10.39
N SER A 91 19.81 0.58 9.50
CA SER A 91 20.30 0.85 8.14
C SER A 91 19.19 1.13 7.14
N ARG A 92 17.93 0.91 7.54
CA ARG A 92 16.73 1.02 6.69
C ARG A 92 16.72 0.10 5.49
N LEU A 93 17.38 -1.05 5.62
CA LEU A 93 17.48 -2.06 4.58
C LEU A 93 16.36 -3.09 4.66
N TYR A 94 16.00 -3.60 3.52
CA TYR A 94 15.32 -4.87 3.39
C TYR A 94 15.99 -5.72 2.32
N ILE A 95 16.16 -7.00 2.62
CA ILE A 95 16.77 -7.96 1.71
C ILE A 95 15.88 -9.21 1.69
N LYS A 96 15.58 -9.68 0.50
CA LYS A 96 14.71 -10.82 0.27
C LYS A 96 15.32 -11.73 -0.79
N GLU A 97 15.18 -13.02 -0.60
CA GLU A 97 15.46 -14.01 -1.62
C GLU A 97 14.50 -13.87 -2.82
N ASP A 98 15.01 -14.01 -4.04
CA ASP A 98 14.26 -13.97 -5.29
C ASP A 98 14.84 -14.96 -6.32
N ALA A 99 14.38 -16.21 -6.26
CA ALA A 99 14.79 -17.29 -7.17
C ALA A 99 16.32 -17.45 -7.29
N GLY A 100 16.99 -17.61 -6.14
CA GLY A 100 18.44 -17.76 -6.04
C GLY A 100 19.24 -16.46 -6.13
N LYS A 101 18.56 -15.32 -6.15
CA LYS A 101 19.10 -13.97 -6.17
C LYS A 101 18.68 -13.22 -4.91
N LEU A 102 19.28 -12.08 -4.65
CA LEU A 102 18.82 -11.17 -3.61
C LEU A 102 18.17 -9.93 -4.22
N LEU A 103 16.96 -9.63 -3.78
CA LEU A 103 16.36 -8.32 -3.90
C LEU A 103 16.86 -7.49 -2.71
N VAL A 104 17.49 -6.36 -2.99
CA VAL A 104 18.06 -5.45 -2.00
C VAL A 104 17.46 -4.08 -2.20
N GLY A 105 16.70 -3.62 -1.22
CA GLY A 105 16.09 -2.30 -1.22
C GLY A 105 16.24 -1.60 0.12
N MET A 106 15.88 -0.34 0.14
CA MET A 106 16.00 0.48 1.32
C MET A 106 15.00 1.62 1.31
N PHE A 107 14.76 2.18 2.50
CA PHE A 107 13.97 3.38 2.67
C PHE A 107 14.90 4.56 2.86
N GLU A 108 14.92 5.44 1.89
CA GLU A 108 15.76 6.62 1.87
C GLU A 108 15.37 7.59 2.99
N ASP A 109 16.37 8.27 3.58
CA ASP A 109 16.14 9.34 4.56
C ASP A 109 15.50 10.56 3.89
N VAL A 110 15.88 10.79 2.63
CA VAL A 110 15.36 11.85 1.77
C VAL A 110 14.89 11.19 0.48
N ALA A 111 13.63 10.84 0.44
CA ALA A 111 13.02 10.28 -0.76
C ALA A 111 12.85 11.36 -1.84
N LYS A 112 12.97 10.97 -3.10
CA LYS A 112 12.81 11.86 -4.24
C LYS A 112 11.32 12.04 -4.56
N PRO A 113 10.75 13.24 -4.41
CA PRO A 113 9.32 13.46 -4.65
C PRO A 113 8.94 13.21 -6.10
N TRP A 114 7.76 12.64 -6.30
CA TRP A 114 7.18 12.44 -7.63
C TRP A 114 5.70 12.86 -7.67
N ALA A 115 5.26 13.40 -8.79
CA ALA A 115 3.86 13.79 -9.05
C ALA A 115 3.24 14.63 -7.92
N THR A 116 3.96 15.66 -7.46
CA THR A 116 3.51 16.54 -6.37
C THR A 116 2.20 17.24 -6.67
N ASP A 117 1.98 17.58 -7.94
CA ASP A 117 0.79 18.30 -8.42
C ASP A 117 -0.35 17.38 -8.89
N GLY A 118 -0.18 16.08 -8.76
CA GLY A 118 -1.12 15.04 -9.17
C GLY A 118 -0.47 13.99 -10.05
N THR A 119 -1.01 12.77 -10.01
CA THR A 119 -0.52 11.68 -10.83
C THR A 119 -0.79 11.99 -12.30
N PRO A 120 0.20 11.93 -13.20
CA PRO A 120 0.00 12.17 -14.62
C PRO A 120 -1.08 11.26 -15.21
N GLU A 121 -1.88 11.82 -16.12
CA GLU A 121 -2.89 11.05 -16.83
C GLU A 121 -2.26 9.90 -17.62
N GLY A 122 -2.88 8.72 -17.53
CA GLY A 122 -2.36 7.52 -18.19
C GLY A 122 -1.14 6.87 -17.52
N HIS A 123 -0.70 7.39 -16.36
CA HIS A 123 0.36 6.71 -15.63
C HIS A 123 -0.13 5.35 -15.11
N GLU A 124 0.51 4.31 -15.62
CA GLU A 124 0.35 2.91 -15.20
C GLU A 124 1.74 2.35 -14.98
N PHE A 125 2.08 1.73 -13.90
CA PHE A 125 3.33 0.96 -13.67
C PHE A 125 4.58 1.46 -14.42
N GLY A 126 4.76 2.76 -14.54
CA GLY A 126 5.96 3.33 -15.14
C GLY A 126 7.18 3.03 -14.29
N GLU A 127 8.20 2.42 -14.88
CA GLU A 127 9.53 2.36 -14.29
C GLU A 127 10.27 3.64 -14.68
N PHE A 128 11.00 4.21 -13.74
CA PHE A 128 11.88 5.36 -13.95
C PHE A 128 13.29 4.88 -14.29
N ASP A 129 14.10 5.77 -14.83
CA ASP A 129 15.51 5.50 -15.06
C ASP A 129 16.24 5.15 -13.74
N ALA A 130 17.28 4.36 -13.85
CA ALA A 130 18.10 4.00 -12.71
C ALA A 130 18.86 5.23 -12.18
N ASP A 131 18.60 5.59 -10.93
CA ASP A 131 19.27 6.70 -10.25
C ASP A 131 20.33 6.14 -9.27
N TRP A 132 21.49 5.79 -9.83
CA TRP A 132 22.61 5.23 -9.08
C TRP A 132 23.17 6.22 -8.08
N ASP A 133 23.26 7.48 -8.45
CA ASP A 133 23.82 8.54 -7.59
C ASP A 133 23.01 8.69 -6.31
N HIS A 134 21.68 8.57 -6.43
CA HIS A 134 20.79 8.58 -5.27
C HIS A 134 20.82 7.26 -4.48
N PHE A 135 20.97 6.13 -5.16
CA PHE A 135 20.93 4.80 -4.57
C PHE A 135 22.22 4.40 -3.85
N GLU A 136 23.39 4.78 -4.37
CA GLU A 136 24.71 4.32 -3.93
C GLU A 136 24.99 4.53 -2.43
N PRO A 137 24.72 5.71 -1.82
CA PRO A 137 25.00 5.94 -0.39
C PRO A 137 24.23 4.99 0.54
N TYR A 138 23.09 4.54 0.10
CA TYR A 138 22.28 3.56 0.83
C TYR A 138 22.74 2.13 0.55
N PHE A 139 23.13 1.84 -0.69
CA PHE A 139 23.66 0.53 -1.07
C PHE A 139 24.96 0.18 -0.35
N GLU A 140 25.80 1.14 -0.06
CA GLU A 140 26.98 0.95 0.80
C GLU A 140 26.62 0.36 2.18
N LYS A 141 25.46 0.71 2.75
CA LYS A 141 25.00 0.11 4.00
C LYS A 141 24.66 -1.39 3.80
N ALA A 142 24.11 -1.73 2.63
CA ALA A 142 23.86 -3.13 2.27
C ALA A 142 25.16 -3.93 2.12
N LEU A 143 26.17 -3.38 1.47
CA LEU A 143 27.50 -3.99 1.35
C LEU A 143 28.13 -4.29 2.70
N ARG A 144 28.04 -3.35 3.64
CA ARG A 144 28.54 -3.58 5.03
C ARG A 144 27.75 -4.68 5.75
N ARG A 145 26.46 -4.81 5.48
CA ARG A 145 25.59 -5.81 6.12
C ARG A 145 25.74 -7.21 5.51
N VAL A 146 25.91 -7.27 4.19
CA VAL A 146 26.06 -8.50 3.40
C VAL A 146 27.27 -8.31 2.47
N PRO A 147 28.51 -8.53 2.96
CA PRO A 147 29.72 -8.28 2.16
C PRO A 147 29.79 -9.09 0.87
N ALA A 148 29.10 -10.25 0.81
CA ALA A 148 29.05 -11.06 -0.40
C ALA A 148 28.43 -10.33 -1.62
N LEU A 149 27.69 -9.23 -1.40
CA LEU A 149 27.15 -8.40 -2.48
C LEU A 149 28.25 -7.70 -3.29
N GLU A 150 29.45 -7.50 -2.75
CA GLU A 150 30.59 -6.93 -3.50
C GLU A 150 31.07 -7.82 -4.66
N GLN A 151 30.78 -9.12 -4.58
CA GLN A 151 31.25 -10.14 -5.54
C GLN A 151 30.18 -10.50 -6.57
N VAL A 152 29.01 -9.85 -6.55
CA VAL A 152 27.89 -10.20 -7.43
C VAL A 152 27.43 -9.01 -8.27
N GLY A 153 27.09 -9.27 -9.52
CA GLY A 153 26.54 -8.26 -10.42
C GLY A 153 25.11 -7.90 -10.09
N VAL A 154 24.70 -6.72 -10.51
CA VAL A 154 23.31 -6.28 -10.48
C VAL A 154 22.64 -6.68 -11.79
N ARG A 155 21.61 -7.51 -11.69
CA ARG A 155 20.81 -7.96 -12.84
C ARG A 155 19.78 -6.93 -13.24
N GLN A 156 19.15 -6.29 -12.27
CA GLN A 156 18.08 -5.34 -12.52
C GLN A 156 18.10 -4.25 -11.44
N PHE A 157 17.90 -3.02 -11.88
CA PHE A 157 17.59 -1.87 -11.05
C PHE A 157 16.13 -1.53 -11.29
N LEU A 158 15.35 -1.42 -10.23
CA LEU A 158 13.97 -0.98 -10.33
C LEU A 158 13.82 0.34 -9.57
N ASN A 159 13.21 1.30 -10.25
CA ASN A 159 12.81 2.57 -9.69
C ASN A 159 11.37 2.85 -10.11
N GLY A 160 10.51 3.12 -9.15
CA GLY A 160 9.10 3.34 -9.43
C GLY A 160 8.43 4.22 -8.39
N ALA A 161 7.26 4.74 -8.75
CA ALA A 161 6.48 5.57 -7.85
C ALA A 161 5.81 4.73 -6.76
N GLU A 162 6.00 5.12 -5.52
CA GLU A 162 5.28 4.57 -4.37
C GLU A 162 4.67 5.69 -3.52
N SER A 163 3.59 5.37 -2.79
CA SER A 163 2.90 6.35 -1.95
C SER A 163 3.19 6.16 -0.47
N PHE A 164 3.47 7.27 0.19
CA PHE A 164 3.75 7.34 1.61
C PHE A 164 2.82 8.29 2.33
N THR A 165 2.57 8.01 3.62
CA THR A 165 1.86 8.89 4.53
C THR A 165 2.86 9.70 5.36
N PRO A 166 2.52 10.93 5.78
CA PRO A 166 3.44 11.76 6.57
C PRO A 166 3.85 11.16 7.92
N ASP A 167 2.98 10.34 8.52
CA ASP A 167 3.18 9.68 9.81
C ASP A 167 3.64 8.23 9.70
N GLN A 168 3.91 7.75 8.49
CA GLN A 168 4.30 6.37 8.19
C GLN A 168 3.26 5.32 8.64
N ARG A 169 2.00 5.73 8.82
CA ARG A 169 0.89 4.83 9.17
C ARG A 169 -0.10 4.75 8.03
N TYR A 170 -0.61 3.56 7.79
CA TYR A 170 -1.62 3.37 6.76
C TYR A 170 -2.95 4.05 7.15
N ILE A 171 -3.70 4.47 6.14
CA ILE A 171 -5.02 5.06 6.27
C ILE A 171 -6.04 3.97 5.99
N LEU A 172 -6.86 3.66 6.99
CA LEU A 172 -7.83 2.57 6.91
C LEU A 172 -9.12 2.93 7.66
N GLY A 173 -10.24 3.16 6.96
CA GLY A 173 -11.51 3.45 7.61
C GLY A 173 -12.53 4.24 6.79
N PRO A 174 -13.67 4.71 7.40
CA PRO A 174 -14.69 5.49 6.73
C PRO A 174 -14.18 6.90 6.35
N VAL A 175 -14.66 7.42 5.24
CA VAL A 175 -14.36 8.78 4.80
C VAL A 175 -15.29 9.76 5.53
N PRO A 176 -14.76 10.77 6.22
CA PRO A 176 -15.60 11.76 6.90
C PRO A 176 -16.56 12.47 5.93
N GLY A 177 -17.81 12.62 6.33
CA GLY A 177 -18.86 13.26 5.53
C GLY A 177 -19.39 12.40 4.36
N TRP A 178 -18.99 11.12 4.28
CA TRP A 178 -19.50 10.15 3.32
C TRP A 178 -20.00 8.89 4.02
N ASP A 179 -21.26 8.59 3.89
CA ASP A 179 -21.79 7.30 4.34
C ASP A 179 -21.38 6.20 3.36
N ARG A 180 -20.89 5.08 3.90
CA ARG A 180 -20.59 3.86 3.12
C ARG A 180 -19.43 4.00 2.13
N LEU A 181 -18.64 5.08 2.21
CA LEU A 181 -17.34 5.21 1.54
C LEU A 181 -16.23 4.96 2.54
N TYR A 182 -15.33 4.07 2.18
CA TYR A 182 -14.17 3.70 2.99
C TYR A 182 -12.89 3.87 2.19
N VAL A 183 -11.78 4.04 2.89
CA VAL A 183 -10.46 4.10 2.29
C VAL A 183 -9.52 3.10 2.95
N GLY A 184 -8.67 2.45 2.14
CA GLY A 184 -7.60 1.57 2.58
C GLY A 184 -6.37 1.81 1.70
N THR A 185 -5.45 2.67 2.16
CA THR A 185 -4.29 3.11 1.36
C THR A 185 -3.13 3.58 2.24
N GLY A 186 -2.02 3.98 1.62
CA GLY A 186 -0.86 4.51 2.32
C GLY A 186 -0.15 3.47 3.19
N PHE A 187 -0.01 2.26 2.71
CA PHE A 187 0.60 1.17 3.47
C PHE A 187 2.14 1.24 3.54
N ASN A 188 2.75 2.26 2.94
CA ASN A 188 4.19 2.54 3.08
C ASN A 188 5.05 1.29 2.81
N SER A 189 4.95 0.69 1.64
CA SER A 189 5.63 -0.54 1.19
C SER A 189 5.25 -1.84 1.91
N ILE A 190 4.37 -1.81 2.91
CA ILE A 190 3.97 -3.04 3.63
C ILE A 190 2.56 -3.53 3.29
N GLY A 191 1.99 -3.04 2.19
CA GLY A 191 0.60 -3.33 1.80
C GLY A 191 0.31 -4.81 1.61
N ILE A 192 1.22 -5.57 1.01
CA ILE A 192 1.05 -7.01 0.80
C ILE A 192 1.04 -7.75 2.14
N ALA A 193 1.99 -7.47 3.02
CA ALA A 193 2.07 -8.10 4.34
C ALA A 193 0.86 -7.75 5.23
N SER A 194 0.29 -6.55 5.07
CA SER A 194 -0.80 -6.03 5.90
C SER A 194 -2.19 -6.23 5.29
N GLY A 195 -2.28 -6.56 3.99
CA GLY A 195 -3.52 -6.56 3.22
C GLY A 195 -4.60 -7.50 3.77
N ALA A 196 -4.20 -8.68 4.26
CA ALA A 196 -5.15 -9.63 4.85
C ALA A 196 -5.78 -9.07 6.14
N GLY A 197 -4.97 -8.48 7.02
CA GLY A 197 -5.47 -7.82 8.24
C GLY A 197 -6.35 -6.62 7.94
N ALA A 198 -5.98 -5.81 6.95
CA ALA A 198 -6.79 -4.70 6.47
C ALA A 198 -8.14 -5.17 5.92
N ALA A 199 -8.17 -6.24 5.12
CA ALA A 199 -9.41 -6.81 4.57
C ALA A 199 -10.36 -7.32 5.68
N VAL A 200 -9.82 -8.00 6.69
CA VAL A 200 -10.61 -8.43 7.86
C VAL A 200 -11.20 -7.22 8.59
N ARG A 201 -10.43 -6.16 8.78
CA ARG A 201 -10.91 -4.94 9.42
C ARG A 201 -12.03 -4.29 8.61
N VAL A 202 -11.84 -4.12 7.31
CA VAL A 202 -12.84 -3.55 6.39
C VAL A 202 -14.13 -4.37 6.39
N SER A 203 -14.05 -5.70 6.36
CA SER A 203 -15.23 -6.56 6.38
C SER A 203 -16.02 -6.48 7.68
N GLY A 204 -15.37 -6.13 8.78
CA GLY A 204 -16.00 -5.92 10.09
C GLY A 204 -16.79 -4.61 10.20
N TRP A 205 -16.58 -3.64 9.31
CA TRP A 205 -17.26 -2.33 9.41
C TRP A 205 -18.74 -2.35 9.04
N ARG A 206 -19.23 -3.37 8.34
CA ARG A 206 -20.65 -3.51 7.96
C ARG A 206 -21.62 -3.59 9.15
N GLY A 207 -21.12 -3.80 10.36
CA GLY A 207 -21.95 -3.90 11.57
C GLY A 207 -21.63 -2.91 12.67
N PHE A 208 -20.62 -2.04 12.47
CA PHE A 208 -20.19 -1.12 13.52
C PHE A 208 -20.73 0.30 13.28
N SER A 209 -21.83 0.59 13.92
CA SER A 209 -22.41 1.92 14.10
C SER A 209 -21.61 2.82 15.07
N ARG A 210 -20.31 2.67 15.20
CA ARG A 210 -19.48 3.60 15.98
C ARG A 210 -18.08 3.75 15.39
N SER A 211 -17.88 4.93 14.88
CA SER A 211 -16.64 5.55 14.43
C SER A 211 -15.46 5.32 15.36
N LEU A 212 -14.43 4.64 14.86
CA LEU A 212 -13.08 4.92 15.32
C LEU A 212 -12.55 6.05 14.43
N PRO A 213 -12.02 7.13 15.00
CA PRO A 213 -11.46 8.22 14.20
C PRO A 213 -10.27 7.72 13.40
N ILE A 214 -10.31 7.92 12.08
CA ILE A 214 -9.27 7.48 11.16
C ILE A 214 -8.13 8.45 11.07
N CYS A 215 -8.40 9.66 11.25
CA CYS A 215 -7.43 10.72 11.48
C CYS A 215 -8.00 11.62 12.54
N SER A 216 -7.35 11.72 13.66
CA SER A 216 -7.39 12.99 14.35
C SER A 216 -6.94 14.03 13.34
N PRO A 217 -7.67 15.15 13.15
CA PRO A 217 -7.14 16.22 12.35
C PRO A 217 -5.75 16.51 12.89
N LEU A 218 -4.76 16.57 12.01
CA LEU A 218 -3.46 17.11 12.35
C LEU A 218 -3.71 18.51 12.89
N SER A 219 -3.87 18.62 14.21
CA SER A 219 -3.71 19.91 14.88
C SER A 219 -2.24 20.25 14.69
N ALA A 220 -2.01 21.22 13.84
CA ALA A 220 -0.71 21.87 13.74
C ALA A 220 -0.46 22.60 15.07
N SER A 221 0.01 21.88 16.08
CA SER A 221 0.61 22.44 17.29
C SER A 221 1.07 21.33 18.21
N ALA A 222 2.31 21.07 18.27
CA ALA A 222 3.21 21.03 19.41
C ALA A 222 4.35 20.05 19.16
N PRO A 223 5.58 20.48 19.38
CA PRO A 223 6.75 19.61 19.39
C PRO A 223 6.90 18.94 20.75
N ASN A 224 7.29 17.65 20.71
CA ASN A 224 7.92 16.92 21.81
C ASN A 224 7.15 16.72 23.13
N GLU A 225 6.35 15.64 23.20
CA GLU A 225 6.21 14.93 24.47
C GLU A 225 6.82 13.52 24.37
N PRO A 226 7.54 13.06 25.39
CA PRO A 226 8.17 11.74 25.39
C PRO A 226 7.11 10.64 25.54
N LEU A 227 7.27 9.59 24.73
CA LEU A 227 6.44 8.38 24.79
C LEU A 227 6.53 7.71 26.16
N ALA A 228 5.39 7.49 26.79
CA ALA A 228 5.28 6.71 28.02
C ALA A 228 5.64 5.22 27.78
N PRO A 229 6.20 4.52 28.74
CA PRO A 229 6.62 3.13 28.58
C PRO A 229 5.44 2.19 28.36
N ASN A 230 5.59 1.27 27.43
CA ASN A 230 4.63 0.24 27.04
C ASN A 230 4.53 -0.83 28.16
N ASP A 231 3.43 -0.85 28.89
CA ASP A 231 3.11 -1.90 29.85
C ASP A 231 2.48 -3.12 29.15
N GLY A 232 3.24 -4.13 28.94
CA GLY A 232 2.96 -5.34 28.18
C GLY A 232 1.71 -6.17 28.55
N LYS A 233 0.50 -5.56 28.63
CA LYS A 233 -0.75 -6.28 28.88
C LYS A 233 -1.82 -5.95 27.83
N ASN A 234 -1.78 -6.62 26.71
CA ASN A 234 -2.98 -6.99 25.94
C ASN A 234 -2.67 -8.09 24.90
N ARG A 235 -2.71 -9.33 25.37
CA ARG A 235 -2.92 -10.48 24.50
C ARG A 235 -4.42 -10.68 24.36
N GLN A 236 -4.98 -10.33 23.23
CA GLN A 236 -6.29 -10.82 22.82
C GLN A 236 -6.17 -11.67 21.56
N THR A 237 -6.44 -12.91 21.76
CA THR A 237 -6.53 -14.02 20.82
C THR A 237 -7.61 -13.76 19.79
N CYS A 238 -7.25 -13.65 18.51
CA CYS A 238 -8.20 -13.69 17.42
C CYS A 238 -8.40 -15.15 16.98
N CYS A 239 -9.50 -15.74 17.40
CA CYS A 239 -10.05 -16.94 16.77
C CYS A 239 -11.57 -16.86 16.80
N GLY A 240 -12.20 -16.95 15.65
CA GLY A 240 -13.65 -17.02 15.54
C GLY A 240 -14.17 -16.57 14.17
N LEU A 241 -14.04 -17.44 13.16
CA LEU A 241 -14.72 -17.30 11.87
C LEU A 241 -16.20 -17.65 12.06
N ALA A 242 -17.07 -16.66 12.11
CA ALA A 242 -18.51 -16.84 11.93
C ALA A 242 -18.90 -16.42 10.53
N ARG A 243 -19.25 -17.39 9.68
CA ARG A 243 -19.92 -17.15 8.39
C ARG A 243 -21.34 -16.68 8.64
N LYS A 244 -21.67 -15.47 8.23
CA LYS A 244 -23.03 -15.06 7.89
C LYS A 244 -23.01 -14.42 6.51
N LYS A 245 -23.75 -15.01 5.58
CA LYS A 245 -24.11 -14.43 4.30
C LYS A 245 -24.91 -13.15 4.56
N GLN A 246 -24.42 -12.01 4.13
CA GLN A 246 -25.22 -10.81 3.99
C GLN A 246 -25.08 -10.31 2.55
N ASP A 247 -26.23 -10.18 1.89
CA ASP A 247 -26.38 -9.77 0.52
C ASP A 247 -26.21 -8.24 0.41
N GLY A 248 -25.01 -7.79 0.21
CA GLY A 248 -24.67 -6.40 -0.09
C GLY A 248 -23.47 -6.34 -1.01
N MET A 249 -23.54 -5.59 -2.10
CA MET A 249 -22.46 -5.46 -3.06
C MET A 249 -21.49 -4.37 -2.60
N ALA A 250 -20.26 -4.74 -2.31
CA ALA A 250 -19.15 -3.81 -2.09
C ALA A 250 -18.28 -3.74 -3.34
N VAL A 251 -17.98 -2.53 -3.81
CA VAL A 251 -17.03 -2.29 -4.89
C VAL A 251 -15.72 -1.83 -4.28
N GLY A 252 -14.67 -2.60 -4.47
CA GLY A 252 -13.30 -2.22 -4.17
C GLY A 252 -12.69 -1.53 -5.39
N ILE A 253 -12.26 -0.30 -5.23
CA ILE A 253 -11.49 0.42 -6.24
C ILE A 253 -10.02 0.16 -5.89
N ALA A 254 -9.39 -0.79 -6.59
CA ALA A 254 -7.97 -1.02 -6.51
C ALA A 254 -7.29 -0.27 -7.67
N GLY A 255 -6.18 0.40 -7.38
CA GLY A 255 -5.29 0.90 -8.42
C GLY A 255 -4.77 -0.26 -9.27
N PRO A 256 -4.25 0.02 -10.46
CA PRO A 256 -3.76 -1.02 -11.35
C PRO A 256 -2.55 -1.73 -10.71
N MET A 257 -2.68 -2.99 -10.35
CA MET A 257 -1.59 -3.88 -9.95
C MET A 257 -1.46 -5.00 -10.97
N THR A 258 -0.27 -5.23 -11.50
CA THR A 258 -0.02 -6.38 -12.36
C THR A 258 0.39 -7.62 -11.55
N MET A 259 0.20 -8.80 -12.15
CA MET A 259 0.64 -10.07 -11.55
C MET A 259 2.18 -10.18 -11.44
N ARG A 260 2.95 -9.32 -12.12
CA ARG A 260 4.40 -9.22 -11.96
C ARG A 260 4.76 -8.63 -10.60
N ASP A 261 4.04 -7.60 -10.17
CA ASP A 261 4.32 -6.92 -8.89
C ASP A 261 4.04 -7.84 -7.70
N ILE A 262 3.03 -8.70 -7.81
CA ILE A 262 2.72 -9.70 -6.77
C ILE A 262 3.81 -10.78 -6.68
N ARG A 263 4.42 -11.17 -7.80
CA ARG A 263 5.49 -12.17 -7.81
C ARG A 263 6.83 -11.64 -7.32
N SER A 264 7.07 -10.34 -7.43
CA SER A 264 8.34 -9.74 -6.98
C SER A 264 8.36 -9.43 -5.48
N VAL A 265 7.21 -9.50 -4.80
CA VAL A 265 7.08 -9.13 -3.38
C VAL A 265 6.65 -10.32 -2.51
N LEU A 266 6.23 -11.42 -3.13
CA LEU A 266 6.06 -12.73 -2.49
C LEU A 266 7.32 -13.57 -2.64
#